data_3657877134423b8fbc07d99fdd375b61
#
_entry.id   3657877134423b8fbc07d99fdd375b61
#
_cell.length_a   1.000
_cell.length_b   1.000
_cell.length_c   1.000
_cell.angle_alpha   90.00
_cell.angle_beta   90.00
_cell.angle_gamma   90.00
#
_symmetry.space_group_name_H-M   'P 1'
#
loop_
_entity.id
_entity.type
_entity.pdbx_description
1 polymer ?
#
loop_
_entity_poly.entity_id
_entity_poly.type
_entity_poly.pdbx_seq_one_letter_code
_entity_poly.pdbx_strand_id
1 'polypeptide(L)'
;MTEFTRRHTLALMAGTLGTAACAHVNGDTESGGSADMPLKTLAAGKGIRFGTAMDAREIHQPEYVDIVLAECAVIVAENEHKMYTIQPTPEKMDWGPGDALVEFAKTHGLGMRGHTLLWQHPQWLPDWVNDTTFSSAVEAETLLRTYVQAVAARDAGFIYSWDVVNETIDPETGEIRETSLTRAMGPEVLDAAFHAAREAAPRATLAYNDYMSWEPSHEKHRSGVLRMLERLKRNDTPVDALGIQSHSNDAPPSAFTPTQQRIWRNFVDEAVGMGLEIYLTEFDVNDSMMAPGIAERDREIAAFTRDYLDMMFSYPETKDLLVWGLADHHSWLQGFKPREDGLPKRPTLYDSAYRAKPMREAVAAALRAAPVRS
;
A
#
# COMPACT_ATOMS: atom_id res chain seq x y z
N MET A 1 -41.45 8.79 45.41
CA MET A 1 -41.05 8.71 46.83
C MET A 1 -39.62 8.25 46.82
N THR A 2 -38.60 8.96 47.18
CA THR A 2 -38.40 10.17 47.98
C THR A 2 -37.11 10.83 47.49
N GLU A 3 -37.19 12.14 47.33
CA GLU A 3 -36.06 13.09 47.18
C GLU A 3 -35.17 13.11 48.45
N PHE A 4 -33.96 13.71 48.30
CA PHE A 4 -33.36 14.77 49.12
C PHE A 4 -31.90 14.98 48.69
N THR A 5 -31.57 16.07 48.06
CA THR A 5 -31.17 17.47 48.31
C THR A 5 -29.83 17.68 49.03
N ARG A 6 -28.99 18.43 48.29
CA ARG A 6 -28.01 19.50 48.55
C ARG A 6 -27.51 19.76 49.99
N ARG A 7 -26.20 20.07 50.12
CA ARG A 7 -25.69 21.43 50.49
C ARG A 7 -24.16 21.54 50.54
N HIS A 8 -23.70 22.63 49.97
CA HIS A 8 -22.48 23.41 50.10
C HIS A 8 -21.71 23.42 51.41
N THR A 9 -20.38 23.61 51.35
CA THR A 9 -19.70 24.64 52.18
C THR A 9 -18.39 25.08 51.48
N LEU A 10 -18.29 26.39 51.21
CA LEU A 10 -17.05 27.15 50.92
C LEU A 10 -16.26 27.34 52.22
N ALA A 11 -14.93 27.32 52.15
CA ALA A 11 -14.07 27.99 53.09
C ALA A 11 -12.87 28.64 52.35
N LEU A 12 -12.85 29.97 52.29
CA LEU A 12 -11.72 30.82 52.00
C LEU A 12 -10.82 30.88 53.24
N MET A 13 -9.50 30.81 53.06
CA MET A 13 -8.56 31.57 53.88
C MET A 13 -7.33 32.01 53.08
N ALA A 14 -6.98 33.25 53.23
CA ALA A 14 -5.95 34.00 52.56
C ALA A 14 -4.63 33.97 53.30
N GLY A 15 -3.54 34.13 52.52
CA GLY A 15 -2.38 34.96 52.90
C GLY A 15 -1.17 34.28 53.47
N THR A 16 -0.04 34.35 52.74
CA THR A 16 1.13 35.15 53.13
C THR A 16 2.18 35.14 52.02
N LEU A 17 2.70 36.30 51.71
CA LEU A 17 3.84 36.53 50.83
C LEU A 17 5.13 35.99 51.48
N GLY A 18 5.97 35.32 50.68
CA GLY A 18 7.32 34.96 51.00
C GLY A 18 8.20 35.09 49.76
N THR A 19 9.02 36.12 49.70
CA THR A 19 10.07 36.35 48.73
C THR A 19 11.23 35.37 48.95
N ALA A 20 11.64 34.63 47.93
CA ALA A 20 12.97 34.02 47.90
C ALA A 20 13.44 33.68 46.50
N ALA A 21 14.51 34.32 46.10
CA ALA A 21 15.66 33.87 45.32
C ALA A 21 15.43 33.11 44.01
N CYS A 22 15.87 33.75 42.92
CA CYS A 22 16.22 33.17 41.63
C CYS A 22 17.29 32.08 41.79
N ALA A 23 16.95 30.84 41.50
CA ALA A 23 17.91 29.83 41.07
C ALA A 23 17.67 29.57 39.60
N HIS A 24 18.63 29.91 38.77
CA HIS A 24 18.69 29.45 37.39
C HIS A 24 18.89 27.93 37.42
N VAL A 25 17.83 27.20 37.12
CA VAL A 25 17.93 25.81 36.70
C VAL A 25 17.82 25.85 35.19
N ASN A 26 18.95 25.64 34.51
CA ASN A 26 18.95 25.21 33.11
C ASN A 26 18.14 23.89 33.05
N GLY A 27 16.89 23.99 32.74
CA GLY A 27 16.07 22.84 32.37
C GLY A 27 16.35 22.52 30.92
N ASP A 28 17.08 21.45 30.74
CA ASP A 28 17.12 20.77 29.45
C ASP A 28 15.68 20.42 29.02
N THR A 29 15.13 21.26 28.16
CA THR A 29 13.91 20.93 27.39
C THR A 29 14.35 20.05 26.24
N GLU A 30 14.53 18.78 26.50
CA GLU A 30 14.81 17.83 25.45
C GLU A 30 13.81 16.69 25.40
N SER A 31 13.34 16.54 24.17
CA SER A 31 12.93 15.30 23.50
C SER A 31 11.60 14.65 23.85
N GLY A 32 10.54 15.43 24.07
CA GLY A 32 9.16 14.86 23.98
C GLY A 32 8.56 14.85 22.56
N GLY A 33 9.22 15.45 21.55
CA GLY A 33 8.58 15.80 20.28
C GLY A 33 8.85 14.88 19.09
N SER A 34 9.68 13.86 19.21
CA SER A 34 10.11 13.08 18.01
C SER A 34 9.43 11.71 17.87
N ALA A 35 8.97 11.09 18.96
CA ALA A 35 8.38 9.75 18.91
C ALA A 35 6.93 9.73 18.40
N ASP A 36 6.19 10.84 18.54
CA ASP A 36 4.76 10.92 18.24
C ASP A 36 4.45 11.61 16.90
N MET A 37 5.46 11.89 16.05
CA MET A 37 5.19 12.54 14.76
C MET A 37 4.46 11.59 13.80
N PRO A 38 3.35 12.04 13.15
CA PRO A 38 2.63 11.24 12.16
C PRO A 38 3.52 10.79 11.01
N LEU A 39 3.33 9.57 10.54
CA LEU A 39 4.11 9.01 9.43
C LEU A 39 3.98 9.84 8.15
N LYS A 40 2.78 10.34 7.84
CA LYS A 40 2.56 11.27 6.72
C LYS A 40 3.43 12.52 6.77
N THR A 41 3.67 13.05 7.98
CA THR A 41 4.50 14.25 8.16
C THR A 41 5.98 13.94 7.95
N LEU A 42 6.44 12.81 8.51
CA LEU A 42 7.82 12.33 8.28
C LEU A 42 8.07 12.06 6.81
N ALA A 43 7.15 11.37 6.14
CA ALA A 43 7.23 11.03 4.73
C ALA A 43 7.23 12.28 3.84
N ALA A 44 6.31 13.22 4.08
CA ALA A 44 6.23 14.48 3.33
C ALA A 44 7.51 15.30 3.43
N GLY A 45 8.15 15.34 4.60
CA GLY A 45 9.46 15.99 4.79
C GLY A 45 10.60 15.35 3.97
N LYS A 46 10.35 14.19 3.36
CA LYS A 46 11.29 13.46 2.50
C LYS A 46 10.87 13.42 1.04
N GLY A 47 9.72 13.99 0.68
CA GLY A 47 9.14 13.87 -0.64
C GLY A 47 8.57 12.48 -0.94
N ILE A 48 8.14 11.76 0.11
CA ILE A 48 7.45 10.46 0.04
C ILE A 48 6.00 10.67 0.48
N ARG A 49 5.05 9.94 -0.11
CA ARG A 49 3.68 9.83 0.40
C ARG A 49 3.58 8.56 1.25
N PHE A 50 2.98 8.68 2.43
CA PHE A 50 2.64 7.54 3.27
C PHE A 50 1.13 7.32 3.29
N GLY A 51 0.70 6.07 3.17
CA GLY A 51 -0.71 5.71 3.14
C GLY A 51 -1.01 4.27 3.48
N THR A 52 -2.29 3.90 3.27
CA THR A 52 -2.79 2.55 3.56
C THR A 52 -3.89 2.15 2.58
N ALA A 53 -4.08 0.83 2.41
CA ALA A 53 -5.30 0.31 1.82
C ALA A 53 -6.49 0.51 2.78
N MET A 54 -7.67 0.70 2.21
CA MET A 54 -8.95 0.75 2.92
C MET A 54 -10.04 0.04 2.13
N ASP A 55 -10.89 -0.69 2.87
CA ASP A 55 -12.17 -1.24 2.41
C ASP A 55 -13.30 -0.22 2.70
N ALA A 56 -14.30 -0.17 1.84
CA ALA A 56 -15.42 0.78 1.99
C ALA A 56 -16.23 0.61 3.30
N ARG A 57 -16.14 -0.53 3.97
CA ARG A 57 -16.76 -0.74 5.28
C ARG A 57 -15.98 -0.07 6.42
N GLU A 58 -14.70 0.13 6.24
CA GLU A 58 -13.80 0.67 7.26
C GLU A 58 -14.00 2.18 7.48
N ILE A 59 -14.51 2.92 6.47
CA ILE A 59 -14.87 4.34 6.65
C ILE A 59 -15.95 4.58 7.71
N HIS A 60 -16.64 3.52 8.14
CA HIS A 60 -17.66 3.55 9.20
C HIS A 60 -17.13 3.08 10.55
N GLN A 61 -15.83 2.86 10.71
CA GLN A 61 -15.16 2.43 11.94
C GLN A 61 -14.38 3.60 12.55
N PRO A 62 -14.95 4.38 13.49
CA PRO A 62 -14.36 5.64 13.95
C PRO A 62 -12.93 5.50 14.46
N GLU A 63 -12.64 4.48 15.26
CA GLU A 63 -11.30 4.24 15.83
C GLU A 63 -10.24 3.95 14.73
N TYR A 64 -10.62 3.22 13.67
CA TYR A 64 -9.74 2.98 12.53
C TYR A 64 -9.54 4.24 11.69
N VAL A 65 -10.63 4.96 11.42
CA VAL A 65 -10.60 6.24 10.69
C VAL A 65 -9.68 7.24 11.40
N ASP A 66 -9.77 7.34 12.73
CA ASP A 66 -8.90 8.24 13.50
C ASP A 66 -7.41 7.96 13.27
N ILE A 67 -7.01 6.67 13.22
CA ILE A 67 -5.62 6.29 12.95
C ILE A 67 -5.24 6.60 11.50
N VAL A 68 -6.10 6.26 10.54
CA VAL A 68 -5.86 6.58 9.13
C VAL A 68 -5.66 8.07 8.94
N LEU A 69 -6.53 8.90 9.50
CA LEU A 69 -6.43 10.36 9.39
C LEU A 69 -5.22 10.93 10.13
N ALA A 70 -4.80 10.30 11.22
CA ALA A 70 -3.59 10.70 11.92
C ALA A 70 -2.33 10.40 11.11
N GLU A 71 -2.20 9.19 10.57
CA GLU A 71 -0.95 8.66 10.01
C GLU A 71 -0.82 8.83 8.49
N CYS A 72 -1.91 8.83 7.73
CA CYS A 72 -1.88 8.72 6.27
C CYS A 72 -2.14 10.06 5.56
N ALA A 73 -1.44 10.26 4.44
CA ALA A 73 -1.71 11.34 3.46
C ALA A 73 -2.49 10.82 2.26
N VAL A 74 -2.45 9.52 2.00
CA VAL A 74 -3.07 8.87 0.85
C VAL A 74 -3.74 7.56 1.25
N ILE A 75 -4.76 7.16 0.48
CA ILE A 75 -5.37 5.82 0.59
C ILE A 75 -5.40 5.15 -0.78
N VAL A 76 -5.59 3.83 -0.77
CA VAL A 76 -5.89 3.02 -1.94
C VAL A 76 -7.07 2.11 -1.63
N ALA A 77 -7.97 1.90 -2.58
CA ALA A 77 -9.08 0.98 -2.42
C ALA A 77 -8.56 -0.47 -2.36
N GLU A 78 -8.96 -1.23 -1.34
CA GLU A 78 -8.54 -2.63 -1.23
C GLU A 78 -9.18 -3.49 -2.33
N ASN A 79 -10.48 -3.32 -2.57
CA ASN A 79 -11.23 -4.12 -3.54
C ASN A 79 -12.15 -3.32 -4.48
N GLU A 80 -12.48 -2.08 -4.15
CA GLU A 80 -13.58 -1.33 -4.72
C GLU A 80 -13.31 -0.81 -6.14
N HIS A 81 -12.04 -0.75 -6.56
CA HIS A 81 -11.66 -0.41 -7.94
C HIS A 81 -11.36 -1.63 -8.81
N LYS A 82 -11.46 -2.86 -8.28
CA LYS A 82 -11.19 -4.08 -9.03
C LYS A 82 -12.36 -4.43 -9.95
N MET A 83 -12.07 -5.00 -11.12
CA MET A 83 -13.08 -5.27 -12.14
C MET A 83 -14.23 -6.15 -11.66
N TYR A 84 -13.97 -7.14 -10.82
CA TYR A 84 -15.02 -8.00 -10.26
C TYR A 84 -15.97 -7.26 -9.30
N THR A 85 -15.56 -6.14 -8.74
CA THR A 85 -16.42 -5.25 -7.94
C THR A 85 -17.16 -4.26 -8.83
N ILE A 86 -16.43 -3.57 -9.72
CA ILE A 86 -17.01 -2.52 -10.57
C ILE A 86 -17.93 -3.13 -11.63
N GLN A 87 -17.52 -4.22 -12.29
CA GLN A 87 -18.27 -4.84 -13.36
C GLN A 87 -18.42 -6.36 -13.14
N PRO A 88 -19.23 -6.78 -12.15
CA PRO A 88 -19.42 -8.19 -11.82
C PRO A 88 -20.12 -8.99 -12.94
N THR A 89 -20.87 -8.32 -13.81
CA THR A 89 -21.49 -8.90 -15.02
C THR A 89 -21.33 -7.95 -16.21
N PRO A 90 -21.48 -8.45 -17.47
CA PRO A 90 -21.32 -7.59 -18.65
C PRO A 90 -22.21 -6.34 -18.64
N GLU A 91 -23.41 -6.44 -18.08
CA GLU A 91 -24.44 -5.41 -18.13
C GLU A 91 -24.40 -4.44 -16.93
N LYS A 92 -23.69 -4.81 -15.84
CA LYS A 92 -23.76 -4.06 -14.57
C LYS A 92 -22.45 -3.38 -14.26
N MET A 93 -22.48 -2.05 -14.14
CA MET A 93 -21.41 -1.26 -13.51
C MET A 93 -21.87 -0.83 -12.09
N ASP A 94 -21.08 -1.14 -11.07
CA ASP A 94 -21.34 -0.78 -9.68
C ASP A 94 -20.23 0.16 -9.17
N TRP A 95 -20.54 1.43 -9.16
CA TRP A 95 -19.61 2.47 -8.75
C TRP A 95 -19.67 2.79 -7.23
N GLY A 96 -20.75 2.38 -6.57
CA GLY A 96 -21.07 2.80 -5.21
C GLY A 96 -19.94 2.60 -4.19
N PRO A 97 -19.34 1.41 -4.10
CA PRO A 97 -18.26 1.18 -3.15
C PRO A 97 -17.02 2.05 -3.41
N GLY A 98 -16.59 2.16 -4.68
CA GLY A 98 -15.46 3.01 -5.06
C GLY A 98 -15.73 4.50 -4.82
N ASP A 99 -16.93 4.99 -5.20
CA ASP A 99 -17.34 6.37 -4.97
C ASP A 99 -17.34 6.73 -3.48
N ALA A 100 -17.73 5.80 -2.60
CA ALA A 100 -17.72 6.04 -1.16
C ALA A 100 -16.29 6.30 -0.63
N LEU A 101 -15.30 5.55 -1.09
CA LEU A 101 -13.90 5.78 -0.73
C LEU A 101 -13.34 7.07 -1.33
N VAL A 102 -13.69 7.37 -2.57
CA VAL A 102 -13.29 8.63 -3.24
C VAL A 102 -13.86 9.83 -2.48
N GLU A 103 -15.13 9.79 -2.09
CA GLU A 103 -15.78 10.87 -1.33
C GLU A 103 -15.18 11.00 0.08
N PHE A 104 -14.90 9.88 0.72
CA PHE A 104 -14.19 9.86 2.01
C PHE A 104 -12.82 10.55 1.87
N ALA A 105 -12.03 10.18 0.86
CA ALA A 105 -10.72 10.78 0.64
C ALA A 105 -10.82 12.28 0.37
N LYS A 106 -11.74 12.71 -0.48
CA LYS A 106 -12.00 14.13 -0.78
C LYS A 106 -12.40 14.92 0.48
N THR A 107 -13.32 14.37 1.27
CA THR A 107 -13.84 15.00 2.49
C THR A 107 -12.75 15.23 3.52
N HIS A 108 -11.82 14.27 3.64
CA HIS A 108 -10.75 14.33 4.62
C HIS A 108 -9.41 14.86 4.10
N GLY A 109 -9.37 15.32 2.84
CA GLY A 109 -8.16 15.90 2.24
C GLY A 109 -7.04 14.89 2.01
N LEU A 110 -7.39 13.61 1.84
CA LEU A 110 -6.47 12.54 1.48
C LEU A 110 -6.29 12.46 -0.04
N GLY A 111 -5.08 12.14 -0.51
CA GLY A 111 -4.87 11.69 -1.88
C GLY A 111 -5.37 10.27 -2.07
N MET A 112 -5.51 9.83 -3.33
CA MET A 112 -5.94 8.46 -3.62
C MET A 112 -5.19 7.86 -4.79
N ARG A 113 -4.77 6.59 -4.64
CA ARG A 113 -4.35 5.71 -5.74
C ARG A 113 -5.52 4.85 -6.20
N GLY A 114 -5.55 4.55 -7.48
CA GLY A 114 -6.49 3.58 -8.04
C GLY A 114 -5.86 2.20 -8.15
N HIS A 115 -6.55 1.16 -7.68
CA HIS A 115 -6.11 -0.21 -7.71
C HIS A 115 -7.30 -1.14 -7.95
N THR A 116 -7.37 -1.83 -9.09
CA THR A 116 -6.51 -1.85 -10.26
C THR A 116 -7.38 -1.88 -11.52
N LEU A 117 -6.90 -1.32 -12.64
CA LEU A 117 -7.68 -1.29 -13.89
C LEU A 117 -7.77 -2.67 -14.53
N LEU A 118 -6.66 -3.41 -14.59
CA LEU A 118 -6.62 -4.78 -15.12
C LEU A 118 -5.83 -5.68 -14.16
N TRP A 119 -6.52 -6.51 -13.38
CA TRP A 119 -5.87 -7.61 -12.69
C TRP A 119 -5.74 -8.79 -13.65
N GLN A 120 -4.59 -8.86 -14.31
CA GLN A 120 -4.31 -9.84 -15.39
C GLN A 120 -3.96 -11.22 -14.77
N HIS A 121 -4.90 -11.77 -14.04
CA HIS A 121 -4.78 -13.04 -13.34
C HIS A 121 -6.03 -13.88 -13.55
N PRO A 122 -5.94 -15.16 -14.00
CA PRO A 122 -7.11 -15.97 -14.36
C PRO A 122 -8.08 -16.21 -13.19
N GLN A 123 -7.61 -16.14 -11.95
CA GLN A 123 -8.45 -16.30 -10.77
C GLN A 123 -9.26 -15.03 -10.44
N TRP A 124 -8.79 -13.85 -10.86
CA TRP A 124 -9.33 -12.57 -10.42
C TRP A 124 -10.01 -11.74 -11.50
N LEU A 125 -9.84 -12.12 -12.76
CA LEU A 125 -10.73 -11.62 -13.80
C LEU A 125 -12.15 -12.15 -13.54
N PRO A 126 -13.21 -11.33 -13.71
CA PRO A 126 -14.58 -11.82 -13.63
C PRO A 126 -14.79 -13.01 -14.56
N ASP A 127 -15.55 -14.02 -14.13
CA ASP A 127 -15.82 -15.23 -14.91
C ASP A 127 -16.33 -14.90 -16.32
N TRP A 128 -17.23 -13.91 -16.44
CA TRP A 128 -17.77 -13.50 -17.73
C TRP A 128 -16.71 -12.96 -18.71
N VAL A 129 -15.59 -12.40 -18.22
CA VAL A 129 -14.44 -12.03 -19.07
C VAL A 129 -13.58 -13.25 -19.35
N ASN A 130 -13.24 -14.01 -18.31
CA ASN A 130 -12.25 -15.08 -18.40
C ASN A 130 -12.75 -16.29 -19.20
N ASP A 131 -14.06 -16.54 -19.18
CA ASP A 131 -14.72 -17.61 -19.96
C ASP A 131 -15.07 -17.19 -21.39
N THR A 132 -14.89 -15.91 -21.73
CA THR A 132 -15.19 -15.43 -23.08
C THR A 132 -14.17 -15.96 -24.08
N THR A 133 -14.68 -16.51 -25.17
CA THR A 133 -13.91 -16.79 -26.39
C THR A 133 -14.12 -15.65 -27.37
N PHE A 134 -13.16 -14.74 -27.44
CA PHE A 134 -13.20 -13.61 -28.37
C PHE A 134 -13.06 -14.08 -29.81
N SER A 135 -13.85 -13.51 -30.73
CA SER A 135 -13.79 -13.81 -32.15
C SER A 135 -12.56 -13.19 -32.83
N SER A 136 -11.97 -12.17 -32.23
CA SER A 136 -10.79 -11.47 -32.74
C SER A 136 -10.05 -10.70 -31.61
N ALA A 137 -8.79 -10.35 -31.84
CA ALA A 137 -8.05 -9.45 -30.98
C ALA A 137 -8.73 -8.06 -30.83
N VAL A 138 -9.35 -7.58 -31.92
CA VAL A 138 -10.06 -6.27 -31.91
C VAL A 138 -11.25 -6.29 -30.96
N GLU A 139 -11.97 -7.38 -30.88
CA GLU A 139 -13.10 -7.53 -29.94
C GLU A 139 -12.60 -7.49 -28.49
N ALA A 140 -11.56 -8.24 -28.17
CA ALA A 140 -10.96 -8.27 -26.84
C ALA A 140 -10.39 -6.89 -26.46
N GLU A 141 -9.68 -6.22 -27.37
CA GLU A 141 -9.16 -4.87 -27.17
C GLU A 141 -10.28 -3.86 -26.94
N THR A 142 -11.37 -3.93 -27.70
CA THR A 142 -12.52 -3.02 -27.55
C THR A 142 -13.13 -3.14 -26.15
N LEU A 143 -13.33 -4.36 -25.67
CA LEU A 143 -13.84 -4.61 -24.32
C LEU A 143 -12.90 -4.01 -23.27
N LEU A 144 -11.60 -4.35 -23.34
CA LEU A 144 -10.60 -3.89 -22.38
C LEU A 144 -10.51 -2.36 -22.36
N ARG A 145 -10.35 -1.73 -23.53
CA ARG A 145 -10.21 -0.27 -23.62
C ARG A 145 -11.46 0.44 -23.11
N THR A 146 -12.66 -0.04 -23.45
CA THR A 146 -13.92 0.52 -22.99
C THR A 146 -14.01 0.51 -21.46
N TYR A 147 -13.65 -0.62 -20.84
CA TYR A 147 -13.63 -0.75 -19.38
C TYR A 147 -12.58 0.17 -18.74
N VAL A 148 -11.32 0.07 -19.17
CA VAL A 148 -10.21 0.87 -18.61
C VAL A 148 -10.49 2.37 -18.71
N GLN A 149 -10.97 2.84 -19.87
CA GLN A 149 -11.32 4.24 -20.07
C GLN A 149 -12.46 4.70 -19.17
N ALA A 150 -13.52 3.89 -19.03
CA ALA A 150 -14.65 4.22 -18.17
C ALA A 150 -14.23 4.39 -16.69
N VAL A 151 -13.38 3.47 -16.19
CA VAL A 151 -12.92 3.51 -14.79
C VAL A 151 -11.92 4.64 -14.58
N ALA A 152 -10.89 4.75 -15.42
CA ALA A 152 -9.83 5.74 -15.24
C ALA A 152 -10.33 7.19 -15.41
N ALA A 153 -11.32 7.42 -16.30
CA ALA A 153 -11.88 8.74 -16.54
C ALA A 153 -12.76 9.25 -15.38
N ARG A 154 -13.37 8.36 -14.60
CA ARG A 154 -14.37 8.73 -13.59
C ARG A 154 -13.84 9.74 -12.56
N ASP A 155 -12.63 9.53 -12.07
CA ASP A 155 -11.99 10.42 -11.11
C ASP A 155 -10.60 10.91 -11.60
N ALA A 156 -10.46 11.11 -12.91
CA ALA A 156 -9.22 11.50 -13.62
C ALA A 156 -8.65 12.84 -13.19
N GLY A 157 -8.98 13.50 -12.25
CA GLY A 157 -8.35 14.72 -11.70
C GLY A 157 -8.01 14.58 -10.24
N PHE A 158 -8.55 13.53 -9.61
CA PHE A 158 -8.39 13.26 -8.21
C PHE A 158 -7.44 12.08 -7.93
N ILE A 159 -7.63 10.95 -8.62
CA ILE A 159 -6.72 9.80 -8.51
C ILE A 159 -5.40 10.16 -9.18
N TYR A 160 -4.32 10.22 -8.38
CA TYR A 160 -3.01 10.69 -8.86
C TYR A 160 -2.17 9.58 -9.50
N SER A 161 -2.47 8.32 -9.23
CA SER A 161 -1.76 7.16 -9.77
C SER A 161 -2.70 5.98 -9.91
N TRP A 162 -2.53 5.18 -10.99
CA TRP A 162 -3.24 3.95 -11.21
C TRP A 162 -2.27 2.75 -11.31
N ASP A 163 -2.60 1.67 -10.64
CA ASP A 163 -2.10 0.35 -11.00
C ASP A 163 -2.87 -0.09 -12.24
N VAL A 164 -2.26 0.12 -13.42
CA VAL A 164 -2.94 -0.15 -14.70
C VAL A 164 -3.05 -1.63 -14.95
N VAL A 165 -1.97 -2.36 -14.73
CA VAL A 165 -1.91 -3.82 -14.81
C VAL A 165 -1.33 -4.36 -13.51
N ASN A 166 -2.00 -5.37 -12.96
CA ASN A 166 -1.61 -6.04 -11.74
C ASN A 166 -1.34 -7.52 -11.97
N GLU A 167 -0.21 -8.04 -11.44
CA GLU A 167 0.14 -9.45 -11.31
C GLU A 167 0.07 -10.27 -12.61
N THR A 168 0.61 -9.71 -13.69
CA THR A 168 0.56 -10.39 -14.99
C THR A 168 1.59 -11.49 -15.15
N ILE A 169 2.66 -11.50 -14.34
CA ILE A 169 3.72 -12.51 -14.45
C ILE A 169 3.44 -13.70 -13.54
N ASP A 170 3.50 -14.89 -14.11
CA ASP A 170 3.44 -16.13 -13.35
C ASP A 170 4.78 -16.36 -12.62
N PRO A 171 4.81 -16.48 -11.28
CA PRO A 171 6.05 -16.58 -10.52
C PRO A 171 6.81 -17.90 -10.73
N GLU A 172 6.12 -18.97 -11.15
CA GLU A 172 6.74 -20.28 -11.36
C GLU A 172 7.44 -20.37 -12.72
N THR A 173 6.89 -19.69 -13.73
CA THR A 173 7.41 -19.72 -15.09
C THR A 173 8.20 -18.47 -15.47
N GLY A 174 7.83 -17.31 -14.90
CA GLY A 174 8.33 -16.00 -15.30
C GLY A 174 7.72 -15.48 -16.60
N GLU A 175 6.64 -16.10 -17.08
CA GLU A 175 5.94 -15.70 -18.31
C GLU A 175 4.64 -14.96 -17.99
N ILE A 176 4.09 -14.26 -19.00
CA ILE A 176 2.79 -13.60 -18.88
C ILE A 176 1.71 -14.66 -18.70
N ARG A 177 0.84 -14.47 -17.68
CA ARG A 177 -0.27 -15.37 -17.39
C ARG A 177 -1.23 -15.47 -18.56
N GLU A 178 -1.73 -16.67 -18.81
CA GLU A 178 -2.77 -16.90 -19.79
C GLU A 178 -4.14 -16.55 -19.22
N THR A 179 -4.87 -15.69 -19.94
CA THR A 179 -6.29 -15.34 -19.71
C THR A 179 -7.02 -15.33 -21.04
N SER A 180 -8.34 -15.11 -21.04
CA SER A 180 -9.09 -14.93 -22.29
C SER A 180 -8.54 -13.77 -23.14
N LEU A 181 -8.12 -12.69 -22.48
CA LEU A 181 -7.56 -11.52 -23.16
C LEU A 181 -6.21 -11.82 -23.81
N THR A 182 -5.28 -12.47 -23.10
CA THR A 182 -3.98 -12.84 -23.68
C THR A 182 -4.09 -13.93 -24.73
N ARG A 183 -5.07 -14.84 -24.65
CA ARG A 183 -5.34 -15.79 -25.73
C ARG A 183 -5.77 -15.11 -27.04
N ALA A 184 -6.52 -14.00 -26.92
CA ALA A 184 -6.99 -13.26 -28.08
C ALA A 184 -6.00 -12.25 -28.63
N MET A 185 -5.26 -11.55 -27.74
CA MET A 185 -4.43 -10.40 -28.08
C MET A 185 -2.93 -10.66 -27.97
N GLY A 186 -2.52 -11.73 -27.28
CA GLY A 186 -1.11 -11.90 -26.92
C GLY A 186 -0.69 -10.89 -25.83
N PRO A 187 0.61 -10.61 -25.70
CA PRO A 187 1.16 -9.66 -24.74
C PRO A 187 0.74 -8.20 -25.00
N GLU A 188 0.18 -7.89 -26.18
CA GLU A 188 -0.31 -6.56 -26.60
C GLU A 188 -1.47 -6.08 -25.71
N VAL A 189 -2.12 -6.97 -24.96
CA VAL A 189 -3.12 -6.61 -23.95
C VAL A 189 -2.60 -5.60 -22.94
N LEU A 190 -1.32 -5.70 -22.56
CA LEU A 190 -0.70 -4.79 -21.61
C LEU A 190 -0.53 -3.39 -22.21
N ASP A 191 -0.04 -3.32 -23.45
CA ASP A 191 0.11 -2.03 -24.16
C ASP A 191 -1.25 -1.35 -24.32
N ALA A 192 -2.28 -2.10 -24.71
CA ALA A 192 -3.64 -1.57 -24.85
C ALA A 192 -4.21 -1.01 -23.55
N ALA A 193 -3.97 -1.67 -22.41
CA ALA A 193 -4.41 -1.21 -21.10
C ALA A 193 -3.73 0.12 -20.71
N PHE A 194 -2.41 0.21 -20.87
CA PHE A 194 -1.65 1.42 -20.54
C PHE A 194 -2.02 2.60 -21.43
N HIS A 195 -2.15 2.40 -22.74
CA HIS A 195 -2.59 3.45 -23.66
C HIS A 195 -4.00 3.94 -23.35
N ALA A 196 -4.95 3.02 -23.09
CA ALA A 196 -6.31 3.38 -22.70
C ALA A 196 -6.35 4.19 -21.38
N ALA A 197 -5.52 3.79 -20.40
CA ALA A 197 -5.40 4.51 -19.13
C ALA A 197 -4.81 5.92 -19.32
N ARG A 198 -3.77 6.08 -20.15
CA ARG A 198 -3.16 7.37 -20.44
C ARG A 198 -4.11 8.33 -21.14
N GLU A 199 -4.91 7.82 -22.09
CA GLU A 199 -5.95 8.61 -22.78
C GLU A 199 -7.01 9.13 -21.79
N ALA A 200 -7.44 8.27 -20.85
CA ALA A 200 -8.52 8.57 -19.91
C ALA A 200 -8.06 9.40 -18.70
N ALA A 201 -6.83 9.15 -18.21
CA ALA A 201 -6.24 9.83 -17.04
C ALA A 201 -4.86 10.40 -17.37
N PRO A 202 -4.75 11.45 -18.21
CA PRO A 202 -3.49 11.91 -18.80
C PRO A 202 -2.48 12.46 -17.79
N ARG A 203 -2.92 12.79 -16.57
CA ARG A 203 -2.04 13.32 -15.51
C ARG A 203 -1.70 12.31 -14.43
N ALA A 204 -2.34 11.14 -14.43
CA ALA A 204 -2.05 10.11 -13.45
C ALA A 204 -0.72 9.41 -13.77
N THR A 205 0.04 9.06 -12.75
CA THR A 205 1.17 8.14 -12.88
C THR A 205 0.64 6.75 -13.13
N LEU A 206 1.13 6.09 -14.16
CA LEU A 206 0.68 4.76 -14.56
C LEU A 206 1.70 3.71 -14.14
N ALA A 207 1.30 2.82 -13.22
CA ALA A 207 2.15 1.80 -12.66
C ALA A 207 1.79 0.40 -13.18
N TYR A 208 2.81 -0.43 -13.36
CA TYR A 208 2.69 -1.88 -13.31
C TYR A 208 2.87 -2.30 -11.86
N ASN A 209 1.97 -3.10 -11.27
CA ASN A 209 2.03 -3.53 -9.87
C ASN A 209 2.12 -5.05 -9.76
N ASP A 210 3.02 -5.56 -8.91
CA ASP A 210 3.16 -7.01 -8.75
C ASP A 210 3.82 -7.36 -7.39
N TYR A 211 3.67 -8.64 -6.98
CA TYR A 211 4.19 -9.16 -5.71
C TYR A 211 5.57 -9.83 -5.82
N MET A 212 6.32 -9.59 -6.92
CA MET A 212 7.71 -10.04 -6.95
C MET A 212 8.48 -9.51 -5.75
N SER A 213 9.28 -10.36 -5.14
CA SER A 213 9.90 -10.10 -3.85
C SER A 213 11.41 -10.37 -3.87
N TRP A 214 12.10 -9.97 -2.80
CA TRP A 214 13.50 -10.28 -2.53
C TRP A 214 13.73 -11.78 -2.26
N GLU A 215 12.69 -12.52 -1.94
CA GLU A 215 12.76 -13.93 -1.55
C GLU A 215 13.32 -14.81 -2.66
N PRO A 216 14.10 -15.86 -2.34
CA PRO A 216 14.75 -16.69 -3.37
C PRO A 216 13.77 -17.35 -4.35
N SER A 217 12.58 -17.71 -3.89
CA SER A 217 11.51 -18.31 -4.72
C SER A 217 11.05 -17.41 -5.85
N HIS A 218 11.26 -16.07 -5.76
CA HIS A 218 10.81 -15.08 -6.73
C HIS A 218 11.84 -14.76 -7.85
N GLU A 219 12.90 -15.55 -8.05
CA GLU A 219 13.91 -15.28 -9.07
C GLU A 219 13.31 -15.20 -10.49
N LYS A 220 12.51 -16.21 -10.86
CA LYS A 220 11.83 -16.23 -12.16
C LYS A 220 10.82 -15.10 -12.30
N HIS A 221 10.10 -14.80 -11.23
CA HIS A 221 9.14 -13.72 -11.18
C HIS A 221 9.82 -12.38 -11.46
N ARG A 222 10.88 -12.03 -10.71
CA ARG A 222 11.68 -10.81 -10.94
C ARG A 222 12.19 -10.72 -12.38
N SER A 223 12.77 -11.80 -12.89
CA SER A 223 13.28 -11.84 -14.26
C SER A 223 12.18 -11.66 -15.31
N GLY A 224 11.00 -12.24 -15.07
CA GLY A 224 9.82 -12.07 -15.93
C GLY A 224 9.33 -10.63 -15.95
N VAL A 225 9.22 -10.01 -14.77
CA VAL A 225 8.80 -8.59 -14.63
C VAL A 225 9.76 -7.67 -15.38
N LEU A 226 11.09 -7.84 -15.23
CA LEU A 226 12.06 -7.01 -15.94
C LEU A 226 11.94 -7.17 -17.47
N ARG A 227 11.86 -8.40 -17.97
CA ARG A 227 11.67 -8.64 -19.43
C ARG A 227 10.39 -8.00 -19.96
N MET A 228 9.31 -8.08 -19.19
CA MET A 228 8.03 -7.47 -19.55
C MET A 228 8.13 -5.94 -19.57
N LEU A 229 8.72 -5.32 -18.54
CA LEU A 229 8.95 -3.86 -18.48
C LEU A 229 9.83 -3.37 -19.63
N GLU A 230 10.93 -4.06 -19.95
CA GLU A 230 11.75 -3.77 -21.11
C GLU A 230 10.97 -3.81 -22.44
N ARG A 231 10.05 -4.80 -22.57
CA ARG A 231 9.18 -4.88 -23.74
C ARG A 231 8.26 -3.66 -23.82
N LEU A 232 7.60 -3.28 -22.71
CA LEU A 232 6.73 -2.11 -22.68
C LEU A 232 7.49 -0.83 -23.03
N LYS A 233 8.69 -0.64 -22.47
CA LYS A 233 9.54 0.53 -22.80
C LYS A 233 9.98 0.55 -24.26
N ARG A 234 10.33 -0.59 -24.86
CA ARG A 234 10.67 -0.68 -26.30
C ARG A 234 9.49 -0.36 -27.21
N ASN A 235 8.26 -0.60 -26.75
CA ASN A 235 7.02 -0.31 -27.49
C ASN A 235 6.52 1.12 -27.25
N ASP A 236 7.26 1.97 -26.55
CA ASP A 236 6.83 3.30 -26.13
C ASP A 236 5.50 3.29 -25.34
N THR A 237 5.22 2.18 -24.65
CA THR A 237 4.05 2.06 -23.77
C THR A 237 4.22 2.99 -22.57
N PRO A 238 3.20 3.77 -22.20
CA PRO A 238 3.29 4.81 -21.18
C PRO A 238 3.27 4.24 -19.75
N VAL A 239 4.24 3.42 -19.39
CA VAL A 239 4.50 2.95 -18.04
C VAL A 239 5.48 3.89 -17.34
N ASP A 240 5.03 4.50 -16.24
CA ASP A 240 5.80 5.52 -15.50
C ASP A 240 6.46 4.93 -14.24
N ALA A 241 5.85 3.92 -13.61
CA ALA A 241 6.29 3.40 -12.33
C ALA A 241 6.20 1.87 -12.25
N LEU A 242 7.06 1.31 -11.39
CA LEU A 242 6.92 -0.06 -10.89
C LEU A 242 6.33 -0.01 -9.48
N GLY A 243 5.14 -0.57 -9.31
CA GLY A 243 4.56 -0.90 -8.02
C GLY A 243 5.13 -2.22 -7.53
N ILE A 244 5.74 -2.17 -6.37
CA ILE A 244 6.23 -3.33 -5.63
C ILE A 244 5.28 -3.52 -4.47
N GLN A 245 4.48 -4.60 -4.47
CA GLN A 245 3.52 -4.85 -3.39
C GLN A 245 4.21 -4.95 -2.03
N SER A 246 5.43 -5.46 -2.01
CA SER A 246 6.23 -5.56 -0.77
C SER A 246 5.62 -6.47 0.31
N HIS A 247 4.78 -7.42 -0.09
CA HIS A 247 4.39 -8.52 0.78
C HIS A 247 5.60 -9.42 1.05
N SER A 248 5.93 -9.65 2.32
CA SER A 248 6.98 -10.60 2.71
C SER A 248 6.32 -11.87 3.21
N ASN A 249 6.16 -12.87 2.33
CA ASN A 249 5.26 -14.01 2.57
C ASN A 249 5.91 -15.40 2.54
N ASP A 250 7.02 -15.57 1.82
CA ASP A 250 7.56 -16.89 1.46
C ASP A 250 8.88 -17.24 2.17
N ALA A 251 9.41 -16.31 2.99
CA ALA A 251 10.55 -16.51 3.84
C ALA A 251 10.42 -15.75 5.17
N PRO A 252 11.02 -16.21 6.26
CA PRO A 252 11.01 -15.46 7.50
C PRO A 252 11.85 -14.17 7.35
N PRO A 253 11.53 -13.09 8.08
CA PRO A 253 12.26 -11.81 8.04
C PRO A 253 13.79 -11.96 8.18
N SER A 254 14.26 -12.90 8.99
CA SER A 254 15.69 -13.20 9.19
C SER A 254 16.41 -13.71 7.94
N ALA A 255 15.67 -14.13 6.90
CA ALA A 255 16.25 -14.54 5.62
C ALA A 255 16.66 -13.35 4.74
N PHE A 256 16.31 -12.12 5.07
CA PHE A 256 16.72 -10.90 4.35
C PHE A 256 18.20 -10.55 4.62
N THR A 257 19.06 -11.47 4.30
CA THR A 257 20.51 -11.40 4.50
C THR A 257 21.17 -10.39 3.56
N PRO A 258 22.43 -9.95 3.82
CA PRO A 258 23.17 -9.09 2.89
C PRO A 258 23.25 -9.63 1.45
N THR A 259 23.20 -10.95 1.26
CA THR A 259 23.16 -11.54 -0.08
C THR A 259 21.82 -11.31 -0.75
N GLN A 260 20.71 -11.50 -0.04
CA GLN A 260 19.37 -11.23 -0.57
C GLN A 260 19.16 -9.74 -0.83
N GLN A 261 19.67 -8.89 0.05
CA GLN A 261 19.68 -7.43 -0.16
C GLN A 261 20.40 -7.03 -1.45
N ARG A 262 21.54 -7.64 -1.78
CA ARG A 262 22.24 -7.35 -3.05
C ARG A 262 21.44 -7.83 -4.26
N ILE A 263 20.82 -9.01 -4.20
CA ILE A 263 19.96 -9.53 -5.27
C ILE A 263 18.79 -8.59 -5.51
N TRP A 264 18.17 -8.14 -4.43
CA TRP A 264 17.04 -7.22 -4.50
C TRP A 264 17.43 -5.84 -5.04
N ARG A 265 18.58 -5.31 -4.61
CA ARG A 265 19.13 -4.07 -5.20
C ARG A 265 19.34 -4.18 -6.69
N ASN A 266 19.94 -5.26 -7.18
CA ASN A 266 20.15 -5.44 -8.62
C ASN A 266 18.82 -5.39 -9.40
N PHE A 267 17.76 -6.00 -8.88
CA PHE A 267 16.44 -5.92 -9.50
C PHE A 267 15.89 -4.48 -9.53
N VAL A 268 15.98 -3.78 -8.40
CA VAL A 268 15.51 -2.38 -8.32
C VAL A 268 16.36 -1.45 -9.19
N ASP A 269 17.68 -1.65 -9.22
CA ASP A 269 18.61 -0.89 -10.07
C ASP A 269 18.26 -1.00 -11.57
N GLU A 270 17.87 -2.20 -12.03
CA GLU A 270 17.42 -2.42 -13.41
C GLU A 270 16.11 -1.69 -13.69
N ALA A 271 15.14 -1.74 -12.79
CA ALA A 271 13.86 -1.02 -12.95
C ALA A 271 14.06 0.50 -12.97
N VAL A 272 14.87 1.04 -12.05
CA VAL A 272 15.25 2.46 -12.02
C VAL A 272 16.02 2.84 -13.27
N GLY A 273 16.93 1.97 -13.75
CA GLY A 273 17.67 2.15 -15.00
C GLY A 273 16.79 2.28 -16.25
N MET A 274 15.56 1.74 -16.23
CA MET A 274 14.54 1.93 -17.27
C MET A 274 13.79 3.28 -17.14
N GLY A 275 14.12 4.11 -16.16
CA GLY A 275 13.47 5.39 -15.89
C GLY A 275 12.11 5.27 -15.19
N LEU A 276 11.93 4.24 -14.39
CA LEU A 276 10.68 4.02 -13.62
C LEU A 276 10.78 4.62 -12.22
N GLU A 277 9.71 5.24 -11.75
CA GLU A 277 9.51 5.50 -10.33
C GLU A 277 9.22 4.17 -9.60
N ILE A 278 9.50 4.13 -8.31
CA ILE A 278 9.25 2.97 -7.44
C ILE A 278 8.16 3.33 -6.43
N TYR A 279 7.12 2.51 -6.36
CA TYR A 279 6.04 2.62 -5.38
C TYR A 279 6.01 1.35 -4.54
N LEU A 280 6.13 1.48 -3.22
CA LEU A 280 5.86 0.38 -2.28
C LEU A 280 4.37 0.42 -1.98
N THR A 281 3.62 -0.51 -2.57
CA THR A 281 2.16 -0.33 -2.71
C THR A 281 1.32 -1.03 -1.66
N GLU A 282 1.84 -2.11 -1.03
CA GLU A 282 1.03 -3.02 -0.22
C GLU A 282 1.83 -3.63 0.95
N PHE A 283 2.76 -2.86 1.53
CA PHE A 283 3.72 -3.37 2.49
C PHE A 283 3.08 -4.02 3.71
N ASP A 284 3.41 -5.28 3.95
CA ASP A 284 3.13 -6.04 5.15
C ASP A 284 4.16 -7.17 5.35
N VAL A 285 4.16 -7.80 6.55
CA VAL A 285 5.11 -8.87 6.89
C VAL A 285 4.37 -10.07 7.47
N ASN A 286 4.39 -11.19 6.77
CA ASN A 286 3.78 -12.43 7.23
C ASN A 286 4.67 -13.10 8.29
N ASP A 287 4.16 -13.27 9.48
CA ASP A 287 4.86 -13.88 10.62
C ASP A 287 4.51 -15.36 10.86
N SER A 288 3.88 -16.02 9.87
CA SER A 288 3.44 -17.42 10.02
C SER A 288 4.59 -18.38 10.30
N MET A 289 5.79 -18.11 9.82
CA MET A 289 7.00 -18.93 9.99
C MET A 289 7.83 -18.57 11.23
N MET A 290 7.38 -17.59 12.03
CA MET A 290 8.11 -17.14 13.22
C MET A 290 7.66 -17.88 14.48
N ALA A 291 8.54 -17.91 15.50
CA ALA A 291 8.22 -18.46 16.82
C ALA A 291 6.99 -17.75 17.44
N PRO A 292 6.21 -18.40 18.35
CA PRO A 292 4.93 -17.89 18.82
C PRO A 292 5.01 -16.64 19.70
N GLY A 293 6.18 -16.29 20.23
CA GLY A 293 6.37 -15.17 21.16
C GLY A 293 6.06 -13.81 20.55
N ILE A 294 5.05 -13.09 21.07
CA ILE A 294 4.61 -11.79 20.54
C ILE A 294 5.77 -10.78 20.48
N ALA A 295 6.47 -10.60 21.59
CA ALA A 295 7.57 -9.63 21.67
C ALA A 295 8.72 -9.96 20.70
N GLU A 296 8.96 -11.24 20.44
CA GLU A 296 9.97 -11.70 19.50
C GLU A 296 9.54 -11.41 18.05
N ARG A 297 8.32 -11.80 17.68
CA ARG A 297 7.73 -11.49 16.38
C ARG A 297 7.77 -10.00 16.07
N ASP A 298 7.26 -9.16 16.99
CA ASP A 298 7.22 -7.70 16.83
C ASP A 298 8.62 -7.11 16.65
N ARG A 299 9.63 -7.62 17.38
CA ARG A 299 11.02 -7.18 17.26
C ARG A 299 11.64 -7.56 15.91
N GLU A 300 11.45 -8.80 15.47
CA GLU A 300 12.00 -9.29 14.20
C GLU A 300 11.35 -8.60 13.00
N ILE A 301 10.01 -8.42 13.02
CA ILE A 301 9.29 -7.67 12.01
C ILE A 301 9.82 -6.23 11.95
N ALA A 302 10.00 -5.57 13.09
CA ALA A 302 10.51 -4.20 13.13
C ALA A 302 11.94 -4.09 12.59
N ALA A 303 12.80 -5.06 12.89
CA ALA A 303 14.18 -5.09 12.37
C ALA A 303 14.19 -5.24 10.84
N PHE A 304 13.43 -6.21 10.32
CA PHE A 304 13.26 -6.38 8.87
C PHE A 304 12.68 -5.14 8.20
N THR A 305 11.62 -4.58 8.77
CA THR A 305 10.98 -3.35 8.25
C THR A 305 12.01 -2.22 8.14
N ARG A 306 12.86 -2.06 9.14
CA ARG A 306 13.92 -1.04 9.13
C ARG A 306 14.93 -1.29 8.01
N ASP A 307 15.47 -2.50 7.92
CA ASP A 307 16.50 -2.86 6.93
C ASP A 307 15.95 -2.76 5.50
N TYR A 308 14.72 -3.24 5.27
CA TYR A 308 14.07 -3.18 3.96
C TYR A 308 13.79 -1.74 3.53
N LEU A 309 13.19 -0.94 4.40
CA LEU A 309 12.83 0.44 4.08
C LEU A 309 14.05 1.36 3.98
N ASP A 310 15.09 1.18 4.80
CA ASP A 310 16.34 1.93 4.64
C ASP A 310 16.95 1.70 3.26
N MET A 311 16.89 0.46 2.76
CA MET A 311 17.36 0.15 1.42
C MET A 311 16.46 0.77 0.34
N MET A 312 15.14 0.59 0.43
CA MET A 312 14.21 1.12 -0.57
C MET A 312 14.19 2.65 -0.60
N PHE A 313 14.29 3.29 0.56
CA PHE A 313 14.35 4.75 0.63
C PHE A 313 15.71 5.33 0.21
N SER A 314 16.75 4.52 0.03
CA SER A 314 18.00 4.98 -0.56
C SER A 314 17.85 5.36 -2.05
N TYR A 315 16.77 4.90 -2.71
CA TYR A 315 16.42 5.27 -4.09
C TYR A 315 15.60 6.55 -4.12
N PRO A 316 16.08 7.65 -4.77
CA PRO A 316 15.28 8.88 -4.94
C PRO A 316 13.98 8.65 -5.72
N GLU A 317 13.92 7.60 -6.52
CA GLU A 317 12.78 7.17 -7.33
C GLU A 317 11.66 6.58 -6.49
N THR A 318 11.91 6.18 -5.22
CA THR A 318 10.85 5.72 -4.31
C THR A 318 9.97 6.89 -3.88
N LYS A 319 8.71 6.92 -4.33
CA LYS A 319 7.78 8.05 -4.11
C LYS A 319 6.68 7.75 -3.12
N ASP A 320 6.27 6.49 -3.00
CA ASP A 320 5.16 6.07 -2.15
C ASP A 320 5.58 4.93 -1.21
N LEU A 321 5.03 4.95 -0.01
CA LEU A 321 4.94 3.80 0.90
C LEU A 321 3.51 3.66 1.36
N LEU A 322 2.81 2.64 0.88
CA LEU A 322 1.51 2.24 1.38
C LEU A 322 1.61 0.87 2.07
N VAL A 323 0.97 0.76 3.22
CA VAL A 323 0.80 -0.50 3.92
C VAL A 323 -0.55 -1.12 3.55
N TRP A 324 -0.68 -2.47 3.60
CA TRP A 324 -1.93 -3.12 3.25
C TRP A 324 -2.80 -3.35 4.49
N GLY A 325 -3.43 -2.25 4.94
CA GLY A 325 -4.11 -2.12 6.22
C GLY A 325 -3.17 -1.68 7.34
N LEU A 326 -3.64 -0.81 8.25
CA LEU A 326 -2.84 -0.30 9.36
C LEU A 326 -2.86 -1.21 10.60
N ALA A 327 -3.94 -1.95 10.83
CA ALA A 327 -4.15 -2.73 12.04
C ALA A 327 -4.24 -4.24 11.75
N ASP A 328 -3.68 -5.06 12.64
CA ASP A 328 -3.54 -6.50 12.44
C ASP A 328 -4.84 -7.23 12.08
N HIS A 329 -5.97 -6.85 12.68
CA HIS A 329 -7.24 -7.53 12.44
C HIS A 329 -7.92 -7.14 11.12
N HIS A 330 -7.47 -6.06 10.47
CA HIS A 330 -7.89 -5.67 9.12
C HIS A 330 -7.06 -6.33 8.02
N SER A 331 -5.92 -6.93 8.36
CA SER A 331 -5.03 -7.52 7.36
C SER A 331 -5.62 -8.78 6.74
N TRP A 332 -5.57 -8.85 5.41
CA TRP A 332 -5.89 -10.05 4.62
C TRP A 332 -5.09 -11.29 5.02
N LEU A 333 -3.90 -11.07 5.58
CA LEU A 333 -3.01 -12.13 6.04
C LEU A 333 -3.61 -12.96 7.18
N GLN A 334 -4.62 -12.46 7.91
CA GLN A 334 -5.30 -13.27 8.93
C GLN A 334 -5.96 -14.52 8.33
N GLY A 335 -6.50 -14.42 7.11
CA GLY A 335 -7.10 -15.55 6.38
C GLY A 335 -6.13 -16.29 5.45
N PHE A 336 -5.02 -15.67 5.06
CA PHE A 336 -4.05 -16.23 4.12
C PHE A 336 -2.96 -17.02 4.84
N LYS A 337 -2.78 -18.32 4.49
CA LYS A 337 -1.79 -19.21 5.12
C LYS A 337 -1.79 -19.06 6.66
N PRO A 338 -2.88 -19.44 7.37
CA PRO A 338 -2.99 -19.24 8.82
C PRO A 338 -1.82 -19.93 9.54
N ARG A 339 -1.44 -19.39 10.71
CA ARG A 339 -0.38 -19.97 11.55
C ARG A 339 -0.78 -21.36 12.04
N GLU A 340 0.17 -22.30 12.06
CA GLU A 340 -0.05 -23.66 12.55
C GLU A 340 -0.38 -23.72 14.05
N ASP A 341 0.10 -22.74 14.83
CA ASP A 341 -0.18 -22.61 16.26
C ASP A 341 -1.55 -21.96 16.58
N GLY A 342 -2.31 -21.55 15.56
CA GLY A 342 -3.62 -20.92 15.70
C GLY A 342 -3.60 -19.51 16.27
N LEU A 343 -2.43 -18.92 16.50
CA LEU A 343 -2.32 -17.54 16.97
C LEU A 343 -2.60 -16.55 15.85
N PRO A 344 -3.18 -15.37 16.15
CA PRO A 344 -3.35 -14.32 15.16
C PRO A 344 -1.99 -13.81 14.67
N LYS A 345 -1.94 -13.43 13.40
CA LYS A 345 -0.78 -12.78 12.80
C LYS A 345 -0.64 -11.33 13.25
N ARG A 346 0.58 -10.81 13.10
CA ARG A 346 0.94 -9.44 13.49
C ARG A 346 1.64 -8.67 12.36
N PRO A 347 1.02 -8.59 11.16
CA PRO A 347 1.70 -8.18 9.93
C PRO A 347 1.84 -6.67 9.73
N THR A 348 1.12 -5.84 10.51
CA THR A 348 0.92 -4.41 10.25
C THR A 348 1.46 -3.51 11.37
N LEU A 349 1.21 -2.21 11.31
CA LEU A 349 1.81 -1.21 12.20
C LEU A 349 1.14 -1.12 13.58
N TYR A 350 -0.14 -1.49 13.65
CA TYR A 350 -0.96 -1.41 14.85
C TYR A 350 -1.51 -2.79 15.22
N ASP A 351 -1.64 -3.06 16.50
CA ASP A 351 -2.27 -4.29 16.97
C ASP A 351 -3.80 -4.22 16.83
N SER A 352 -4.48 -5.32 17.16
CA SER A 352 -5.95 -5.41 17.07
C SER A 352 -6.70 -4.51 18.08
N ALA A 353 -6.00 -3.85 18.98
CA ALA A 353 -6.54 -2.82 19.88
C ALA A 353 -6.07 -1.41 19.49
N TYR A 354 -5.62 -1.25 18.24
CA TYR A 354 -5.13 0.00 17.65
C TYR A 354 -3.96 0.64 18.39
N ARG A 355 -3.13 -0.14 19.09
CA ARG A 355 -1.91 0.33 19.74
C ARG A 355 -0.75 0.17 18.77
N ALA A 356 0.08 1.22 18.67
CA ALA A 356 1.28 1.19 17.84
C ALA A 356 2.23 0.08 18.24
N LYS A 357 2.74 -0.66 17.24
CA LYS A 357 3.73 -1.72 17.42
C LYS A 357 5.14 -1.24 17.06
N PRO A 358 6.20 -2.00 17.44
CA PRO A 358 7.57 -1.70 17.05
C PRO A 358 7.77 -1.49 15.54
N MET A 359 6.96 -2.13 14.69
CA MET A 359 6.96 -1.92 13.24
C MET A 359 6.65 -0.46 12.86
N ARG A 360 5.69 0.19 13.53
CA ARG A 360 5.37 1.61 13.30
C ARG A 360 6.59 2.51 13.56
N GLU A 361 7.32 2.26 14.64
CA GLU A 361 8.53 3.04 14.96
C GLU A 361 9.68 2.73 13.98
N ALA A 362 9.78 1.49 13.49
CA ALA A 362 10.74 1.13 12.44
C ALA A 362 10.49 1.91 11.14
N VAL A 363 9.22 2.04 10.71
CA VAL A 363 8.82 2.88 9.57
C VAL A 363 9.19 4.35 9.83
N ALA A 364 8.85 4.88 11.01
CA ALA A 364 9.16 6.26 11.37
C ALA A 364 10.68 6.53 11.36
N ALA A 365 11.47 5.59 11.88
CA ALA A 365 12.93 5.70 11.92
C ALA A 365 13.53 5.62 10.50
N ALA A 366 13.01 4.76 9.61
CA ALA A 366 13.45 4.70 8.23
C ALA A 366 13.11 6.00 7.47
N LEU A 367 11.90 6.55 7.66
CA LEU A 367 11.51 7.83 7.08
C LEU A 367 12.39 8.99 7.57
N ARG A 368 12.74 9.05 8.87
CA ARG A 368 13.66 10.07 9.38
C ARG A 368 15.03 9.98 8.73
N ALA A 369 15.54 8.76 8.52
CA ALA A 369 16.86 8.51 7.93
C ALA A 369 16.89 8.69 6.41
N ALA A 370 15.76 8.59 5.74
CA ALA A 370 15.65 8.71 4.29
C ALA A 370 16.22 10.04 3.77
N PRO A 371 16.94 10.06 2.63
CA PRO A 371 17.34 11.30 1.99
C PRO A 371 16.11 12.08 1.51
N VAL A 372 16.23 13.41 1.51
CA VAL A 372 15.17 14.28 0.94
C VAL A 372 15.21 14.14 -0.58
N ARG A 373 14.05 13.96 -1.19
CA ARG A 373 13.90 13.94 -2.64
C ARG A 373 13.80 15.37 -3.15
N SER A 374 14.50 15.62 -4.25
CA SER A 374 14.44 16.89 -4.97
C SER A 374 13.18 16.98 -5.84
#